data_aab4709357ccc4a14c9161ac32ca3884
#
_entry.id   aab4709357ccc4a14c9161ac32ca3884
#
_cell.length_a   1.000
_cell.length_b   1.000
_cell.length_c   1.000
_cell.angle_alpha   90.00
_cell.angle_beta   90.00
_cell.angle_gamma   90.00
#
_symmetry.space_group_name_H-M   'P 1'
#
loop_
_entity.id
_entity.type
_entity.pdbx_description
1 polymer ?
#
loop_
_entity_poly.entity_id
_entity_poly.type
_entity_poly.pdbx_seq_one_letter_code
_entity_poly.pdbx_strand_id
1 'polypeptide(L)'
;MIYVGIDIAKLNHFAAAISSDGEILIDPFKFTNDYDGFYLLLSKLAPLDQNSIIIGLESTAHYGDNLVRFLLCKDFKVCVLNPIQTSNMRKKKHPQNED
;
A
#
# COMPACT_ATOMS: atom_id res chain seq x y z
N MET A 1 -0.58 -15.34 -4.98
CA MET A 1 -0.08 -13.99 -4.79
C MET A 1 -1.10 -13.14 -4.03
N ILE A 2 -0.65 -12.38 -3.09
CA ILE A 2 -1.49 -11.55 -2.27
C ILE A 2 -1.08 -10.10 -2.47
N TYR A 3 -2.05 -9.23 -2.76
CA TYR A 3 -1.77 -7.82 -2.99
C TYR A 3 -2.28 -7.01 -1.81
N VAL A 4 -1.38 -6.26 -1.17
CA VAL A 4 -1.73 -5.36 -0.06
C VAL A 4 -1.63 -3.95 -0.59
N GLY A 5 -2.74 -3.22 -0.58
CA GLY A 5 -2.76 -1.82 -1.01
C GLY A 5 -2.80 -0.91 0.20
N ILE A 6 -1.96 0.11 0.21
CA ILE A 6 -1.90 1.05 1.32
C ILE A 6 -2.13 2.46 0.80
N ASP A 7 -3.11 3.14 1.39
CA ASP A 7 -3.41 4.53 1.12
C ASP A 7 -2.69 5.36 2.17
N ILE A 8 -1.74 6.18 1.74
CA ILE A 8 -0.85 6.94 2.63
C ILE A 8 -1.44 8.31 2.92
N ALA A 9 -1.44 8.68 4.18
CA ALA A 9 -1.83 10.03 4.61
C ALA A 9 -0.92 10.46 5.76
N LYS A 10 -1.07 11.71 6.19
CA LYS A 10 -0.13 12.28 7.14
C LYS A 10 -0.15 11.59 8.49
N LEU A 11 -1.33 11.40 9.06
CA LEU A 11 -1.46 10.87 10.42
C LEU A 11 -1.87 9.42 10.46
N ASN A 12 -2.65 8.98 9.49
CA ASN A 12 -3.17 7.63 9.46
C ASN A 12 -3.09 7.08 8.05
N HIS A 13 -2.86 5.80 7.97
CA HIS A 13 -2.87 5.10 6.68
C HIS A 13 -4.01 4.09 6.69
N PHE A 14 -4.42 3.62 5.51
CA PHE A 14 -5.43 2.58 5.38
C PHE A 14 -4.84 1.46 4.54
N ALA A 15 -5.10 0.22 4.89
CA ALA A 15 -4.60 -0.93 4.15
C ALA A 15 -5.70 -1.96 3.97
N ALA A 16 -5.61 -2.70 2.88
CA ALA A 16 -6.49 -3.84 2.60
C ALA A 16 -5.68 -4.87 1.83
N ALA A 17 -6.13 -6.10 1.83
CA ALA A 17 -5.45 -7.17 1.11
C ALA A 17 -6.44 -8.00 0.31
N ILE A 18 -6.04 -8.33 -0.93
CA ILE A 18 -6.83 -9.21 -1.79
C ILE A 18 -5.94 -10.29 -2.38
N SER A 19 -6.52 -11.43 -2.69
CA SER A 19 -5.81 -12.48 -3.41
C SER A 19 -5.77 -12.16 -4.90
N SER A 20 -4.94 -12.87 -5.64
CA SER A 20 -4.90 -12.73 -7.09
C SER A 20 -6.22 -13.12 -7.75
N ASP A 21 -7.07 -13.86 -7.05
CA ASP A 21 -8.39 -14.22 -7.55
C ASP A 21 -9.44 -13.17 -7.23
N GLY A 22 -9.07 -12.09 -6.55
CA GLY A 22 -9.99 -11.02 -6.19
C GLY A 22 -10.71 -11.22 -4.87
N GLU A 23 -10.35 -12.24 -4.11
CA GLU A 23 -10.96 -12.49 -2.81
C GLU A 23 -10.40 -11.51 -1.78
N ILE A 24 -11.27 -10.89 -0.97
CA ILE A 24 -10.82 -9.99 0.08
C ILE A 24 -10.30 -10.81 1.25
N LEU A 25 -9.00 -10.66 1.53
CA LEU A 25 -8.38 -11.38 2.63
C LEU A 25 -8.33 -10.54 3.89
N ILE A 26 -8.19 -9.23 3.77
CA ILE A 26 -8.22 -8.30 4.89
C ILE A 26 -9.04 -7.10 4.45
N ASP A 27 -10.16 -6.83 5.16
CA ASP A 27 -10.97 -5.67 4.89
C ASP A 27 -10.20 -4.39 5.22
N PRO A 28 -10.49 -3.27 4.57
CA PRO A 28 -9.77 -2.03 4.85
C PRO A 28 -9.78 -1.68 6.33
N PHE A 29 -8.62 -1.32 6.85
CA PHE A 29 -8.48 -0.90 8.23
C PHE A 29 -7.51 0.27 8.32
N LYS A 30 -7.65 1.07 9.37
CA LYS A 30 -6.83 2.24 9.60
C LYS A 30 -5.72 1.90 10.59
N PHE A 31 -4.52 2.46 10.35
CA PHE A 31 -3.44 2.35 11.31
C PHE A 31 -2.67 3.68 11.34
N THR A 32 -2.12 4.01 12.49
CA THR A 32 -1.44 5.30 12.67
C THR A 32 -0.07 5.29 12.01
N ASN A 33 0.42 6.49 11.68
CA ASN A 33 1.72 6.64 11.00
C ASN A 33 2.84 6.69 12.05
N ASP A 34 3.00 5.61 12.77
CA ASP A 34 4.03 5.44 13.80
C ASP A 34 4.27 3.95 14.01
N TYR A 35 5.21 3.60 14.88
CA TYR A 35 5.54 2.20 15.10
C TYR A 35 4.36 1.40 15.64
N ASP A 36 3.52 1.98 16.50
CA ASP A 36 2.34 1.27 17.00
C ASP A 36 1.43 0.89 15.83
N GLY A 37 1.21 1.81 14.90
CA GLY A 37 0.40 1.53 13.72
C GLY A 37 1.07 0.52 12.80
N PHE A 38 2.39 0.62 12.62
CA PHE A 38 3.12 -0.30 11.76
C PHE A 38 3.06 -1.73 12.31
N TYR A 39 3.14 -1.89 13.64
CA TYR A 39 3.02 -3.22 14.24
C TYR A 39 1.59 -3.75 14.17
N LEU A 40 0.59 -2.87 14.18
CA LEU A 40 -0.78 -3.30 13.91
C LEU A 40 -0.89 -3.87 12.49
N LEU A 41 -0.34 -3.18 11.50
CA LEU A 41 -0.30 -3.68 10.13
C LEU A 41 0.40 -5.05 10.09
N LEU A 42 1.55 -5.15 10.74
CA LEU A 42 2.30 -6.39 10.74
C LEU A 42 1.48 -7.53 11.34
N SER A 43 0.74 -7.26 12.41
CA SER A 43 -0.10 -8.29 13.04
C SER A 43 -1.23 -8.74 12.13
N LYS A 44 -1.76 -7.84 11.31
CA LYS A 44 -2.81 -8.19 10.35
C LYS A 44 -2.27 -9.06 9.22
N LEU A 45 -1.01 -8.84 8.85
CA LEU A 45 -0.39 -9.61 7.76
C LEU A 45 0.18 -10.94 8.23
N ALA A 46 0.37 -11.10 9.54
CA ALA A 46 1.05 -12.28 10.10
C ALA A 46 0.42 -13.62 9.70
N PRO A 47 -0.92 -13.76 9.61
CA PRO A 47 -1.50 -15.03 9.20
C PRO A 47 -1.27 -15.40 7.74
N LEU A 48 -0.83 -14.42 6.92
CA LEU A 48 -0.66 -14.63 5.49
C LEU A 48 0.77 -15.06 5.18
N ASP A 49 0.96 -15.71 4.03
CA ASP A 49 2.28 -16.15 3.60
C ASP A 49 3.06 -14.94 3.10
N GLN A 50 4.04 -14.49 3.88
CA GLN A 50 4.81 -13.29 3.55
C GLN A 50 5.49 -13.39 2.18
N ASN A 51 5.94 -14.57 1.79
CA ASN A 51 6.61 -14.73 0.51
C ASN A 51 5.67 -14.52 -0.68
N SER A 52 4.37 -14.60 -0.44
CA SER A 52 3.37 -14.38 -1.48
C SER A 52 2.83 -12.96 -1.48
N ILE A 53 3.28 -12.09 -0.57
CA ILE A 53 2.73 -10.74 -0.43
C ILE A 53 3.53 -9.74 -1.24
N ILE A 54 2.82 -8.87 -1.96
CA ILE A 54 3.39 -7.67 -2.57
C ILE A 54 2.60 -6.50 -2.02
N ILE A 55 3.32 -5.50 -1.47
CA ILE A 55 2.70 -4.31 -0.90
C ILE A 55 2.87 -3.16 -1.87
N GLY A 56 1.75 -2.53 -2.26
CA GLY A 56 1.78 -1.38 -3.14
C GLY A 56 1.25 -0.15 -2.44
N LEU A 57 1.92 0.97 -2.62
CA LEU A 57 1.46 2.23 -2.06
C LEU A 57 1.87 3.38 -2.97
N GLU A 58 1.10 4.46 -2.91
CA GLU A 58 1.43 5.68 -3.59
C GLU A 58 2.03 6.61 -2.55
N SER A 59 3.19 7.18 -2.83
CA SER A 59 3.86 8.05 -1.87
C SER A 59 3.67 9.49 -2.27
N THR A 60 3.16 10.31 -1.34
CA THR A 60 3.03 11.75 -1.52
C THR A 60 3.67 12.42 -0.33
N ALA A 61 4.42 13.48 -0.56
CA ALA A 61 4.97 14.36 0.48
C ALA A 61 5.71 13.60 1.58
N HIS A 62 6.32 12.48 1.26
CA HIS A 62 7.15 11.70 2.19
C HIS A 62 6.43 11.14 3.41
N TYR A 63 5.12 11.17 3.45
CA TYR A 63 4.38 10.64 4.61
C TYR A 63 4.51 9.13 4.74
N GLY A 64 4.87 8.43 3.68
CA GLY A 64 5.04 6.98 3.71
C GLY A 64 6.46 6.52 3.92
N ASP A 65 7.44 7.44 4.04
CA ASP A 65 8.85 7.04 4.05
C ASP A 65 9.19 6.11 5.21
N ASN A 66 8.72 6.41 6.40
CA ASN A 66 9.01 5.58 7.57
C ASN A 66 8.36 4.20 7.45
N LEU A 67 7.13 4.15 6.94
CA LEU A 67 6.45 2.89 6.72
C LEU A 67 7.20 2.02 5.71
N VAL A 68 7.62 2.61 4.60
CA VAL A 68 8.35 1.88 3.56
C VAL A 68 9.63 1.29 4.16
N ARG A 69 10.36 2.11 4.92
CA ARG A 69 11.60 1.65 5.54
C ARG A 69 11.34 0.49 6.51
N PHE A 70 10.27 0.61 7.31
CA PHE A 70 9.88 -0.44 8.25
C PHE A 70 9.57 -1.74 7.51
N LEU A 71 8.79 -1.67 6.43
CA LEU A 71 8.39 -2.85 5.68
C LEU A 71 9.58 -3.51 4.99
N LEU A 72 10.48 -2.71 4.44
CA LEU A 72 11.69 -3.25 3.81
C LEU A 72 12.58 -3.93 4.85
N CYS A 73 12.68 -3.36 6.05
CA CYS A 73 13.45 -3.98 7.12
C CYS A 73 12.84 -5.31 7.57
N LYS A 74 11.55 -5.50 7.35
CA LYS A 74 10.88 -6.76 7.68
C LYS A 74 10.84 -7.71 6.48
N ASP A 75 11.59 -7.39 5.43
CA ASP A 75 11.75 -8.24 4.25
C ASP A 75 10.50 -8.37 3.39
N PHE A 76 9.58 -7.40 3.46
CA PHE A 76 8.45 -7.37 2.54
C PHE A 76 8.86 -6.82 1.19
N LYS A 77 8.17 -7.27 0.15
CA LYS A 77 8.31 -6.69 -1.19
C LYS A 77 7.41 -5.48 -1.28
N VAL A 78 7.98 -4.31 -1.53
CA VAL A 78 7.24 -3.06 -1.54
C VAL A 78 7.38 -2.40 -2.90
N CYS A 79 6.27 -1.98 -3.49
CA CYS A 79 6.23 -1.25 -4.73
C CYS A 79 5.68 0.14 -4.44
N VAL A 80 6.49 1.17 -4.63
CA VAL A 80 6.09 2.56 -4.39
C VAL A 80 5.75 3.18 -5.73
N LEU A 81 4.50 3.67 -5.86
CA LEU A 81 4.04 4.27 -7.09
C LEU A 81 4.23 5.78 -7.04
N ASN A 82 4.66 6.33 -8.16
CA ASN A 82 4.81 7.78 -8.26
C ASN A 82 3.46 8.38 -8.65
N PRO A 83 2.91 9.30 -7.86
CA PRO A 83 1.61 9.90 -8.18
C PRO A 83 1.57 10.59 -9.55
N ILE A 84 2.69 11.16 -9.98
CA ILE A 84 2.74 11.82 -11.29
C ILE A 84 2.57 10.78 -12.40
N GLN A 85 3.23 9.63 -12.28
CA GLN A 85 3.07 8.58 -13.25
C GLN A 85 1.65 8.03 -13.25
N THR A 86 1.05 7.90 -12.09
CA THR A 86 -0.32 7.42 -11.98
C THR A 86 -1.27 8.39 -12.68
N SER A 87 -1.07 9.71 -12.49
CA SER A 87 -1.90 10.69 -13.15
C SER A 87 -1.75 10.63 -14.66
N ASN A 88 -0.52 10.46 -15.15
CA ASN A 88 -0.30 10.36 -16.58
C ASN A 88 -0.96 9.11 -17.17
N MET A 89 -0.94 8.03 -16.47
CA MET A 89 -1.61 6.83 -16.92
C MET A 89 -3.11 7.03 -17.00
N ARG A 90 -3.68 7.73 -16.04
CA ARG A 90 -5.12 8.02 -16.09
C ARG A 90 -5.46 8.92 -17.27
N LYS A 91 -4.62 9.90 -17.57
CA LYS A 91 -4.86 10.76 -18.72
C LYS A 91 -4.82 9.95 -20.01
N LYS A 92 -3.92 9.01 -20.12
CA LYS A 92 -3.85 8.18 -21.30
C LYS A 92 -5.10 7.34 -21.49
N LYS A 93 -5.74 6.95 -20.37
CA LYS A 93 -6.96 6.18 -20.47
C LYS A 93 -8.14 7.02 -20.93
N HIS A 94 -8.08 8.33 -20.79
CA HIS A 94 -9.18 9.22 -21.13
C HIS A 94 -8.68 10.33 -22.04
N PRO A 95 -8.18 9.99 -23.21
CA PRO A 95 -7.54 10.98 -24.06
C PRO A 95 -8.47 12.11 -24.48
N GLN A 96 -9.75 11.84 -24.61
CA GLN A 96 -10.64 12.88 -25.02
C GLN A 96 -10.90 13.91 -23.95
N ASN A 97 -10.51 13.65 -22.73
CA ASN A 97 -10.75 14.57 -21.64
C ASN A 97 -9.59 15.36 -21.28
N GLU A 98 -8.58 15.28 -22.09
CA GLU A 98 -7.51 15.90 -21.73
C GLU A 98 -7.47 17.17 -21.80
N ASP A 99 -7.73 17.75 -22.21
CA ASP A 99 -7.66 19.06 -22.27
C ASP A 99 -7.87 19.74 -21.33
#